data_96da4b5fb7d3774b6bbe6643dfc8c67a
#
_entry.id   96da4b5fb7d3774b6bbe6643dfc8c67a
#
_cell.length_a   1.000
_cell.length_b   1.000
_cell.length_c   1.000
_cell.angle_alpha   90.00
_cell.angle_beta   90.00
_cell.angle_gamma   90.00
#
_symmetry.space_group_name_H-M   'P 1'
#
loop_
_entity.id
_entity.type
_entity.pdbx_description
1 polymer ?
#
loop_
_entity_poly.entity_id
_entity_poly.type
_entity_poly.pdbx_seq_one_letter_code
_entity_poly.pdbx_strand_id
1 'polypeptide(L)'
;MKLRIRGTFLWLRALGSTALFAALAAIPAPSAAQTGASATRSATRTETPFTVEYYYKTKWGFADEFARLFKKNHLPVLKKQIESGRFLEVRAEKPRYHATEDGRWDYRVTIVFKSAAVAADSSGEDEIKKQLFPDQETYRREEQRRFELLLAHWDLPLVAAPEVAP
;
A
#
# COMPACT_ATOMS: atom_id res chain seq x y z
N MET A 1 -3.64 -18.25 39.74
CA MET A 1 -3.67 -16.91 40.33
C MET A 1 -4.07 -15.93 39.24
N LYS A 2 -5.34 -15.50 39.26
CA LYS A 2 -5.96 -14.67 38.20
C LYS A 2 -5.88 -13.20 38.62
N LEU A 3 -5.24 -12.35 37.84
CA LEU A 3 -5.27 -10.91 38.06
C LEU A 3 -6.10 -10.26 36.94
N ARG A 4 -7.30 -9.78 37.29
CA ARG A 4 -8.17 -8.95 36.47
C ARG A 4 -7.88 -7.50 36.82
N ILE A 5 -7.49 -6.69 35.81
CA ILE A 5 -7.47 -5.23 35.96
C ILE A 5 -8.62 -4.69 35.13
N ARG A 6 -9.63 -4.11 35.83
CA ARG A 6 -10.70 -3.30 35.26
C ARG A 6 -10.25 -1.85 35.29
N GLY A 7 -10.11 -1.21 34.15
CA GLY A 7 -9.94 0.24 34.01
C GLY A 7 -11.25 0.88 33.57
N THR A 8 -11.88 1.60 34.48
CA THR A 8 -13.05 2.46 34.26
C THR A 8 -12.60 3.81 33.70
N PHE A 9 -13.03 4.17 32.50
CA PHE A 9 -12.84 5.53 31.96
C PHE A 9 -14.04 6.41 32.33
N LEU A 10 -13.75 7.45 33.13
CA LEU A 10 -14.71 8.48 33.52
C LEU A 10 -14.80 9.51 32.39
N TRP A 11 -16.04 9.77 31.94
CA TRP A 11 -16.38 10.91 31.07
C TRP A 11 -16.58 12.15 31.92
N LEU A 12 -15.77 13.18 31.72
CA LEU A 12 -15.97 14.51 32.30
C LEU A 12 -16.75 15.38 31.29
N ARG A 13 -17.97 15.70 31.63
CA ARG A 13 -18.78 16.74 30.96
C ARG A 13 -18.41 18.09 31.57
N ALA A 14 -18.01 19.05 30.74
CA ALA A 14 -17.96 20.46 31.11
C ALA A 14 -19.09 21.23 30.44
N LEU A 15 -19.94 21.81 31.27
CA LEU A 15 -21.04 22.72 30.95
C LEU A 15 -20.53 24.16 30.96
N GLY A 16 -21.04 24.96 30.01
CA GLY A 16 -21.42 26.34 30.31
C GLY A 16 -20.49 27.44 29.88
N SER A 17 -20.94 28.28 28.92
CA SER A 17 -21.15 29.71 29.20
C SER A 17 -21.72 30.40 27.96
N THR A 18 -22.94 30.85 28.06
CA THR A 18 -23.60 31.80 27.17
C THR A 18 -23.00 33.19 27.36
N ALA A 19 -22.50 33.82 26.29
CA ALA A 19 -22.24 35.24 26.22
C ALA A 19 -23.09 35.88 25.11
N LEU A 20 -24.00 36.70 25.53
CA LEU A 20 -24.88 37.57 24.76
C LEU A 20 -24.06 38.81 24.31
N PHE A 21 -23.91 39.05 22.99
CA PHE A 21 -23.41 40.35 22.51
C PHE A 21 -24.32 40.93 21.43
N ALA A 22 -24.55 42.21 21.62
CA ALA A 22 -25.51 43.09 20.97
C ALA A 22 -25.24 43.30 19.47
N ALA A 23 -26.34 43.51 18.75
CA ALA A 23 -26.35 43.87 17.34
C ALA A 23 -25.84 45.28 17.10
N LEU A 24 -24.94 45.39 16.09
CA LEU A 24 -24.66 46.68 15.46
C LEU A 24 -24.96 46.53 13.96
N ALA A 25 -25.98 47.29 13.54
CA ALA A 25 -26.43 47.32 12.15
C ALA A 25 -25.40 48.06 11.28
N ALA A 26 -24.80 47.38 10.31
CA ALA A 26 -23.97 47.98 9.26
C ALA A 26 -24.69 47.85 7.91
N ILE A 27 -24.85 48.99 7.26
CA ILE A 27 -25.51 49.20 5.97
C ILE A 27 -24.73 48.46 4.84
N PRO A 28 -25.34 47.69 3.96
CA PRO A 28 -24.64 47.02 2.87
C PRO A 28 -24.34 47.99 1.71
N ALA A 29 -23.09 48.17 1.35
CA ALA A 29 -22.71 48.74 0.07
C ALA A 29 -22.92 47.73 -1.06
N PRO A 30 -23.31 48.14 -2.26
CA PRO A 30 -23.50 47.25 -3.38
C PRO A 30 -22.12 46.75 -3.89
N SER A 31 -21.80 45.50 -3.62
CA SER A 31 -20.61 44.87 -4.18
C SER A 31 -20.94 44.38 -5.60
N ALA A 32 -20.22 44.96 -6.58
CA ALA A 32 -20.30 44.52 -7.97
C ALA A 32 -19.95 43.03 -8.09
N ALA A 33 -20.90 42.26 -8.61
CA ALA A 33 -20.70 40.86 -8.92
C ALA A 33 -19.64 40.72 -10.02
N GLN A 34 -18.41 40.36 -9.64
CA GLN A 34 -17.44 39.84 -10.58
C GLN A 34 -17.80 38.38 -10.86
N THR A 35 -18.51 38.18 -11.95
CA THR A 35 -18.73 36.85 -12.57
C THR A 35 -17.39 36.38 -13.16
N GLY A 36 -16.46 36.04 -12.31
CA GLY A 36 -15.27 35.27 -12.69
C GLY A 36 -15.66 33.81 -12.85
N ALA A 37 -16.02 33.41 -14.06
CA ALA A 37 -16.06 31.99 -14.39
C ALA A 37 -14.67 31.41 -14.21
N SER A 38 -14.40 30.88 -13.00
CA SER A 38 -13.27 30.05 -12.72
C SER A 38 -13.47 28.75 -13.50
N ALA A 39 -13.06 28.74 -14.75
CA ALA A 39 -12.93 27.51 -15.50
C ALA A 39 -11.91 26.65 -14.75
N THR A 40 -12.40 25.78 -13.87
CA THR A 40 -11.62 24.70 -13.26
C THR A 40 -11.11 23.85 -14.41
N ARG A 41 -9.93 24.22 -14.91
CA ARG A 41 -9.17 23.39 -15.83
C ARG A 41 -8.79 22.15 -15.03
N SER A 42 -9.64 21.12 -15.13
CA SER A 42 -9.30 19.78 -14.67
C SER A 42 -8.08 19.36 -15.49
N ALA A 43 -6.90 19.73 -15.02
CA ALA A 43 -5.67 19.19 -15.55
C ALA A 43 -5.77 17.69 -15.31
N THR A 44 -5.94 16.93 -16.37
CA THR A 44 -5.78 15.48 -16.35
C THR A 44 -4.38 15.26 -15.80
N ARG A 45 -4.28 15.01 -14.48
CA ARG A 45 -3.01 14.71 -13.84
C ARG A 45 -2.54 13.42 -14.47
N THR A 46 -1.57 13.49 -15.37
CA THR A 46 -0.92 12.31 -15.94
C THR A 46 -0.40 11.51 -14.77
N GLU A 47 -0.97 10.32 -14.55
CA GLU A 47 -0.51 9.43 -13.48
C GLU A 47 0.92 9.01 -13.81
N THR A 48 1.85 9.31 -12.89
CA THR A 48 3.26 8.94 -13.04
C THR A 48 3.44 7.53 -12.50
N PRO A 49 3.98 6.59 -13.28
CA PRO A 49 4.29 5.25 -12.81
C PRO A 49 5.16 5.29 -11.56
N PHE A 50 4.91 4.35 -10.65
CA PHE A 50 5.63 4.22 -9.40
C PHE A 50 6.16 2.81 -9.24
N THR A 51 7.47 2.67 -9.01
CA THR A 51 8.14 1.38 -8.95
C THR A 51 8.49 1.01 -7.52
N VAL A 52 8.21 -0.23 -7.16
CA VAL A 52 8.65 -0.82 -5.88
C VAL A 52 9.37 -2.14 -6.18
N GLU A 53 10.50 -2.34 -5.54
CA GLU A 53 11.23 -3.61 -5.53
C GLU A 53 11.01 -4.32 -4.20
N TYR A 54 10.57 -5.56 -4.26
CA TYR A 54 10.29 -6.44 -3.12
C TYR A 54 11.37 -7.50 -3.05
N TYR A 55 12.14 -7.54 -1.97
CA TYR A 55 13.23 -8.47 -1.77
C TYR A 55 12.88 -9.51 -0.73
N TYR A 56 13.26 -10.75 -1.00
CA TYR A 56 13.01 -11.89 -0.14
C TYR A 56 14.32 -12.63 0.12
N LYS A 57 14.71 -12.72 1.39
CA LYS A 57 15.83 -13.51 1.88
C LYS A 57 15.28 -14.72 2.61
N THR A 58 15.50 -15.91 2.06
CA THR A 58 15.00 -17.15 2.64
C THR A 58 16.00 -17.79 3.60
N LYS A 59 15.53 -18.66 4.46
CA LYS A 59 16.41 -19.58 5.20
C LYS A 59 17.15 -20.48 4.22
N TRP A 60 18.39 -20.83 4.53
CA TRP A 60 19.19 -21.72 3.68
C TRP A 60 18.46 -23.04 3.40
N GLY A 61 18.44 -23.46 2.14
CA GLY A 61 17.77 -24.67 1.69
C GLY A 61 16.26 -24.50 1.38
N PHE A 62 15.64 -23.33 1.63
CA PHE A 62 14.22 -23.13 1.47
C PHE A 62 13.82 -22.22 0.28
N ALA A 63 14.77 -21.76 -0.52
CA ALA A 63 14.50 -20.87 -1.64
C ALA A 63 13.53 -21.49 -2.68
N ASP A 64 13.68 -22.77 -2.97
CA ASP A 64 12.81 -23.44 -3.95
C ASP A 64 11.38 -23.66 -3.40
N GLU A 65 11.24 -23.97 -2.10
CA GLU A 65 9.92 -24.07 -1.47
C GLU A 65 9.21 -22.70 -1.48
N PHE A 66 9.94 -21.64 -1.13
CA PHE A 66 9.43 -20.28 -1.21
C PHE A 66 8.96 -19.94 -2.63
N ALA A 67 9.80 -20.14 -3.63
CA ALA A 67 9.48 -19.85 -5.03
C ALA A 67 8.26 -20.63 -5.53
N ARG A 68 8.11 -21.90 -5.12
CA ARG A 68 6.95 -22.73 -5.44
C ARG A 68 5.66 -22.17 -4.84
N LEU A 69 5.67 -21.80 -3.56
CA LEU A 69 4.52 -21.18 -2.88
C LEU A 69 4.19 -19.81 -3.45
N PHE A 70 5.20 -18.99 -3.72
CA PHE A 70 5.03 -17.70 -4.38
C PHE A 70 4.34 -17.86 -5.74
N LYS A 71 4.84 -18.78 -6.58
CA LYS A 71 4.25 -19.07 -7.90
C LYS A 71 2.82 -19.60 -7.80
N LYS A 72 2.52 -20.42 -6.80
CA LYS A 72 1.19 -20.99 -6.60
C LYS A 72 0.18 -19.96 -6.12
N ASN A 73 0.52 -19.17 -5.10
CA ASN A 73 -0.44 -18.39 -4.34
C ASN A 73 -0.33 -16.88 -4.60
N HIS A 74 0.87 -16.33 -4.76
CA HIS A 74 1.07 -14.88 -4.88
C HIS A 74 1.06 -14.40 -6.34
N LEU A 75 1.76 -15.10 -7.23
CA LEU A 75 1.85 -14.72 -8.65
C LEU A 75 0.47 -14.61 -9.34
N PRO A 76 -0.53 -15.46 -9.07
CA PRO A 76 -1.86 -15.31 -9.67
C PRO A 76 -2.55 -13.99 -9.24
N VAL A 77 -2.37 -13.55 -7.99
CA VAL A 77 -2.89 -12.27 -7.51
C VAL A 77 -2.24 -11.12 -8.27
N LEU A 78 -0.91 -11.13 -8.41
CA LEU A 78 -0.17 -10.10 -9.18
C LEU A 78 -0.66 -10.04 -10.65
N LYS A 79 -0.92 -11.19 -11.28
CA LYS A 79 -1.46 -11.23 -12.64
C LYS A 79 -2.84 -10.58 -12.74
N LYS A 80 -3.72 -10.80 -11.76
CA LYS A 80 -5.02 -10.13 -11.71
C LYS A 80 -4.90 -8.61 -11.56
N GLN A 81 -3.90 -8.15 -10.82
CA GLN A 81 -3.61 -6.72 -10.70
C GLN A 81 -3.11 -6.10 -12.03
N ILE A 82 -2.36 -6.86 -12.85
CA ILE A 82 -2.00 -6.44 -14.21
C ILE A 82 -3.26 -6.40 -15.10
N GLU A 83 -4.08 -7.45 -15.08
CA GLU A 83 -5.33 -7.52 -15.87
C GLU A 83 -6.28 -6.36 -15.53
N SER A 84 -6.31 -5.90 -14.28
CA SER A 84 -7.12 -4.75 -13.84
C SER A 84 -6.51 -3.38 -14.21
N GLY A 85 -5.30 -3.34 -14.75
CA GLY A 85 -4.58 -2.11 -15.08
C GLY A 85 -4.02 -1.36 -13.88
N ARG A 86 -4.02 -1.95 -12.67
CA ARG A 86 -3.40 -1.37 -11.48
C ARG A 86 -1.88 -1.48 -11.53
N PHE A 87 -1.38 -2.59 -12.03
CA PHE A 87 0.05 -2.82 -12.27
C PHE A 87 0.33 -2.73 -13.76
N LEU A 88 1.37 -1.99 -14.13
CA LEU A 88 1.84 -1.88 -15.50
C LEU A 88 2.80 -3.00 -15.85
N GLU A 89 3.60 -3.43 -14.86
CA GLU A 89 4.60 -4.48 -15.03
C GLU A 89 4.81 -5.22 -13.71
N VAL A 90 5.09 -6.52 -13.80
CA VAL A 90 5.60 -7.34 -12.72
C VAL A 90 6.73 -8.21 -13.26
N ARG A 91 7.91 -8.10 -12.68
CA ARG A 91 9.07 -8.95 -12.96
C ARG A 91 9.49 -9.70 -11.71
N ALA A 92 9.81 -10.98 -11.85
CA ALA A 92 10.34 -11.79 -10.77
C ALA A 92 11.72 -12.35 -11.19
N GLU A 93 12.70 -12.18 -10.33
CA GLU A 93 14.11 -12.52 -10.61
C GLU A 93 14.72 -13.24 -9.42
N LYS A 94 15.73 -14.04 -9.69
CA LYS A 94 16.62 -14.63 -8.70
C LYS A 94 18.07 -14.42 -9.13
N PRO A 95 19.01 -14.25 -8.18
CA PRO A 95 20.41 -14.12 -8.53
C PRO A 95 20.94 -15.43 -9.15
N ARG A 96 21.83 -15.32 -10.10
CA ARG A 96 22.51 -16.50 -10.67
C ARG A 96 23.45 -17.15 -9.65
N TYR A 97 24.09 -16.34 -8.82
CA TYR A 97 24.98 -16.76 -7.75
C TYR A 97 24.55 -16.07 -6.45
N HIS A 98 24.75 -16.74 -5.32
CA HIS A 98 24.48 -16.12 -4.02
C HIS A 98 25.55 -15.07 -3.71
N ALA A 99 25.16 -13.99 -3.02
CA ALA A 99 26.06 -13.02 -2.42
C ALA A 99 26.54 -13.50 -1.04
N THR A 100 27.27 -12.63 -0.31
CA THR A 100 27.58 -12.84 1.11
C THR A 100 26.28 -12.91 1.94
N GLU A 101 26.35 -13.53 3.13
CA GLU A 101 25.16 -13.68 3.97
C GLU A 101 24.47 -12.34 4.27
N ASP A 102 25.23 -11.27 4.50
CA ASP A 102 24.67 -9.96 4.82
C ASP A 102 23.99 -9.29 3.62
N GLY A 103 24.53 -9.48 2.42
CA GLY A 103 24.04 -8.83 1.20
C GLY A 103 23.14 -9.70 0.31
N ARG A 104 22.92 -10.98 0.64
CA ARG A 104 22.13 -11.86 -0.23
C ARG A 104 20.64 -11.59 -0.15
N TRP A 105 20.01 -11.78 -1.27
CA TRP A 105 18.59 -12.04 -1.43
C TRP A 105 18.42 -13.25 -2.35
N ASP A 106 17.30 -13.95 -2.26
CA ASP A 106 17.06 -15.18 -3.02
C ASP A 106 15.98 -15.01 -4.08
N TYR A 107 15.10 -13.99 -3.88
CA TYR A 107 14.04 -13.67 -4.81
C TYR A 107 13.77 -12.17 -4.78
N ARG A 108 13.58 -11.56 -5.95
CA ARG A 108 13.18 -10.16 -6.09
C ARG A 108 11.96 -10.07 -7.00
N VAL A 109 11.02 -9.23 -6.63
CA VAL A 109 9.89 -8.87 -7.48
C VAL A 109 9.90 -7.37 -7.69
N THR A 110 9.90 -6.93 -8.93
CA THR A 110 9.73 -5.51 -9.28
C THR A 110 8.31 -5.32 -9.77
N ILE A 111 7.58 -4.39 -9.16
CA ILE A 111 6.23 -4.01 -9.57
C ILE A 111 6.26 -2.54 -10.00
N VAL A 112 5.79 -2.28 -11.22
CA VAL A 112 5.51 -0.93 -11.70
C VAL A 112 4.03 -0.68 -11.57
N PHE A 113 3.65 0.13 -10.61
CA PHE A 113 2.28 0.56 -10.36
C PHE A 113 1.90 1.70 -11.31
N LYS A 114 0.62 1.82 -11.60
CA LYS A 114 0.08 2.94 -12.40
C LYS A 114 0.38 4.30 -11.76
N SER A 115 0.39 4.36 -10.41
CA SER A 115 0.78 5.55 -9.65
C SER A 115 1.14 5.18 -8.20
N ALA A 116 1.75 6.10 -7.46
CA ALA A 116 2.02 5.95 -6.02
C ALA A 116 0.72 5.78 -5.21
N ALA A 117 -0.38 6.41 -5.63
CA ALA A 117 -1.68 6.25 -4.99
C ALA A 117 -2.20 4.81 -5.12
N VAL A 118 -2.02 4.20 -6.31
CA VAL A 118 -2.38 2.79 -6.55
C VAL A 118 -1.49 1.86 -5.73
N ALA A 119 -0.20 2.16 -5.57
CA ALA A 119 0.70 1.37 -4.74
C ALA A 119 0.31 1.39 -3.25
N ALA A 120 -0.22 2.51 -2.76
CA ALA A 120 -0.68 2.66 -1.38
C ALA A 120 -2.08 2.08 -1.12
N ASP A 121 -2.84 1.75 -2.18
CA ASP A 121 -4.20 1.24 -2.09
C ASP A 121 -4.23 -0.28 -2.27
N SER A 122 -4.57 -1.02 -1.22
CA SER A 122 -4.77 -2.47 -1.22
C SER A 122 -6.22 -2.90 -1.42
N SER A 123 -7.13 -1.95 -1.69
CA SER A 123 -8.55 -2.25 -1.86
C SER A 123 -8.79 -3.25 -3.00
N GLY A 124 -9.72 -4.18 -2.78
CA GLY A 124 -10.08 -5.21 -3.76
C GLY A 124 -9.13 -6.42 -3.82
N GLU A 125 -7.96 -6.39 -3.18
CA GLU A 125 -7.04 -7.53 -3.21
C GLU A 125 -7.61 -8.76 -2.53
N ASP A 126 -8.33 -8.59 -1.43
CA ASP A 126 -8.96 -9.70 -0.70
C ASP A 126 -10.06 -10.40 -1.53
N GLU A 127 -10.79 -9.65 -2.33
CA GLU A 127 -11.78 -10.23 -3.24
C GLU A 127 -11.12 -11.03 -4.37
N ILE A 128 -10.01 -10.56 -4.90
CA ILE A 128 -9.18 -11.31 -5.86
C ILE A 128 -8.70 -12.62 -5.24
N LYS A 129 -8.18 -12.58 -3.99
CA LYS A 129 -7.73 -13.78 -3.28
C LYS A 129 -8.85 -14.79 -3.05
N LYS A 130 -10.04 -14.33 -2.65
CA LYS A 130 -11.21 -15.20 -2.47
C LYS A 130 -11.65 -15.86 -3.78
N GLN A 131 -11.64 -15.13 -4.88
CA GLN A 131 -11.99 -15.65 -6.20
C GLN A 131 -10.98 -16.67 -6.71
N LEU A 132 -9.68 -16.41 -6.54
CA LEU A 132 -8.62 -17.28 -7.02
C LEU A 132 -8.45 -18.56 -6.17
N PHE A 133 -8.74 -18.46 -4.88
CA PHE A 133 -8.50 -19.52 -3.90
C PHE A 133 -9.76 -19.79 -3.07
N PRO A 134 -10.73 -20.58 -3.60
CA PRO A 134 -11.96 -20.90 -2.86
C PRO A 134 -11.68 -21.58 -1.50
N ASP A 135 -10.64 -22.43 -1.43
CA ASP A 135 -10.15 -23.01 -0.17
C ASP A 135 -9.26 -21.99 0.55
N GLN A 136 -9.90 -21.08 1.26
CA GLN A 136 -9.24 -20.01 2.01
C GLN A 136 -8.41 -20.53 3.19
N GLU A 137 -8.72 -21.69 3.73
CA GLU A 137 -7.94 -22.28 4.83
C GLU A 137 -6.58 -22.75 4.33
N THR A 138 -6.55 -23.53 3.26
CA THR A 138 -5.31 -23.96 2.61
C THR A 138 -4.50 -22.77 2.12
N TYR A 139 -5.15 -21.77 1.48
CA TYR A 139 -4.48 -20.56 1.02
C TYR A 139 -3.75 -19.84 2.18
N ARG A 140 -4.43 -19.57 3.29
CA ARG A 140 -3.82 -18.88 4.45
C ARG A 140 -2.68 -19.67 5.06
N ARG A 141 -2.82 -21.00 5.20
CA ARG A 141 -1.77 -21.85 5.74
C ARG A 141 -0.52 -21.84 4.85
N GLU A 142 -0.69 -21.87 3.54
CA GLU A 142 0.43 -21.83 2.58
C GLU A 142 1.09 -20.44 2.51
N GLU A 143 0.33 -19.35 2.61
CA GLU A 143 0.88 -17.99 2.70
C GLU A 143 1.65 -17.80 4.01
N GLN A 144 1.10 -18.26 5.14
CA GLN A 144 1.84 -18.27 6.40
C GLN A 144 3.14 -19.06 6.26
N ARG A 145 3.09 -20.26 5.69
CA ARG A 145 4.29 -21.08 5.44
C ARG A 145 5.31 -20.33 4.59
N ARG A 146 4.89 -19.65 3.54
CA ARG A 146 5.77 -18.85 2.68
C ARG A 146 6.52 -17.79 3.46
N PHE A 147 5.87 -17.09 4.40
CA PHE A 147 6.52 -16.10 5.26
C PHE A 147 7.44 -16.75 6.31
N GLU A 148 7.09 -17.91 6.86
CA GLU A 148 7.94 -18.65 7.80
C GLU A 148 9.28 -19.10 7.19
N LEU A 149 9.37 -19.20 5.88
CA LEU A 149 10.61 -19.53 5.17
C LEU A 149 11.59 -18.36 5.10
N LEU A 150 11.14 -17.13 5.38
CA LEU A 150 11.95 -15.94 5.26
C LEU A 150 12.83 -15.70 6.49
N LEU A 151 14.04 -15.19 6.24
CA LEU A 151 14.90 -14.52 7.23
C LEU A 151 14.63 -13.01 7.22
N ALA A 152 14.40 -12.45 6.04
CA ALA A 152 14.08 -11.04 5.88
C ALA A 152 13.23 -10.81 4.62
N HIS A 153 12.46 -9.74 4.66
CA HIS A 153 11.69 -9.21 3.54
C HIS A 153 11.69 -7.69 3.66
N TRP A 154 11.94 -6.99 2.56
CA TRP A 154 11.90 -5.54 2.54
C TRP A 154 11.43 -5.02 1.18
N ASP A 155 10.78 -3.86 1.22
CA ASP A 155 10.18 -3.18 0.08
C ASP A 155 10.94 -1.89 -0.14
N LEU A 156 11.42 -1.66 -1.36
CA LEU A 156 12.15 -0.46 -1.75
C LEU A 156 11.36 0.33 -2.79
N PRO A 157 10.62 1.36 -2.39
CA PRO A 157 10.08 2.33 -3.33
C PRO A 157 11.22 3.07 -4.03
N LEU A 158 11.17 3.12 -5.36
CA LEU A 158 12.17 3.81 -6.16
C LEU A 158 11.69 5.23 -6.49
N VAL A 159 12.60 6.19 -6.35
CA VAL A 159 12.41 7.57 -6.81
C VAL A 159 13.47 7.89 -7.84
N ALA A 160 13.13 8.76 -8.80
CA ALA A 160 14.11 9.20 -9.78
C ALA A 160 15.26 9.98 -9.09
N ALA A 161 16.48 9.75 -9.56
CA ALA A 161 17.66 10.53 -9.20
C ALA A 161 17.96 11.50 -10.36
N PRO A 162 17.38 12.70 -10.37
CA PRO A 162 17.43 13.61 -11.53
C PRO A 162 18.85 14.05 -11.90
N GLU A 163 19.77 14.05 -10.93
CA GLU A 163 21.18 14.39 -11.13
C GLU A 163 21.97 13.37 -11.99
N VAL A 164 21.42 12.17 -12.17
CA VAL A 164 22.02 11.10 -13.00
C VAL A 164 21.12 10.69 -14.17
N ALA A 165 19.99 11.36 -14.33
CA ALA A 165 19.13 11.14 -15.49
C ALA A 165 19.75 11.77 -16.74
N PRO A 166 19.74 11.12 -17.90
CA PRO A 166 20.27 11.64 -19.15
C PRO A 166 19.50 12.86 -19.68
#